data_fcdd5f5c2a52d9b936976925d86274d6
#
_entry.id   fcdd5f5c2a52d9b936976925d86274d6
#
_cell.length_a   1.000
_cell.length_b   1.000
_cell.length_c   1.000
_cell.angle_alpha   90.00
_cell.angle_beta   90.00
_cell.angle_gamma   90.00
#
_symmetry.space_group_name_H-M   'P 1'
#
loop_
_entity.id
_entity.type
_entity.pdbx_description
1 polymer ?
#
loop_
_entity_poly.entity_id
_entity_poly.type
_entity_poly.pdbx_seq_one_letter_code
_entity_poly.pdbx_strand_id
1 'polypeptide(L)'
;MKQINQFINEYIIKKKLDNPIDSEDHYKYFPENKLELSKIIKDLLKDNQTDLNIIDVSKITDMSELFDKINQSIEINDIDISRWDVSKVTNMKYMFFGCSKFNCDLSNWNVSKVENMSSMFYECKNFNCDLSNWDVSNVNNMDFMFYSCENFNCDLSSWDVSNVTNMICMFKFCKNFTGEGLENWNIRNVTHMNDIFGKCTLLKNKPSWYKE
;
A
#
# COMPACT_ATOMS: atom_id res chain seq x y z
N MET A 1 25.84 15.00 -6.79
CA MET A 1 24.79 15.83 -7.41
C MET A 1 24.91 15.95 -8.94
N LYS A 2 25.99 16.47 -9.53
CA LYS A 2 26.07 16.62 -11.00
C LYS A 2 25.90 15.32 -11.81
N GLN A 3 26.48 14.19 -11.37
CA GLN A 3 26.38 12.91 -12.09
C GLN A 3 24.97 12.29 -12.05
N ILE A 4 24.23 12.47 -10.96
CA ILE A 4 22.86 11.94 -10.82
C ILE A 4 21.90 12.72 -11.70
N ASN A 5 21.99 14.05 -11.71
CA ASN A 5 21.19 14.89 -12.59
C ASN A 5 21.50 14.63 -14.07
N GLN A 6 22.75 14.30 -14.38
CA GLN A 6 23.15 13.95 -15.75
C GLN A 6 22.52 12.60 -16.15
N PHE A 7 22.56 11.57 -15.29
CA PHE A 7 21.94 10.27 -15.54
C PHE A 7 20.41 10.37 -15.69
N ILE A 8 19.75 11.15 -14.80
CA ILE A 8 18.30 11.40 -14.87
C ILE A 8 17.95 12.15 -16.16
N ASN A 9 18.71 13.17 -16.54
CA ASN A 9 18.48 13.91 -17.78
C ASN A 9 18.72 13.05 -19.02
N GLU A 10 19.76 12.23 -19.06
CA GLU A 10 20.03 11.30 -20.16
C GLU A 10 18.92 10.25 -20.28
N TYR A 11 18.40 9.73 -19.14
CA TYR A 11 17.29 8.79 -19.10
C TYR A 11 15.98 9.43 -19.63
N ILE A 12 15.66 10.65 -19.18
CA ILE A 12 14.48 11.40 -19.64
C ILE A 12 14.58 11.70 -21.14
N ILE A 13 15.75 12.14 -21.62
CA ILE A 13 15.98 12.46 -23.05
C ILE A 13 15.84 11.20 -23.90
N LYS A 14 16.41 10.07 -23.47
CA LYS A 14 16.33 8.80 -24.21
C LYS A 14 14.87 8.32 -24.32
N LYS A 15 14.07 8.41 -23.24
CA LYS A 15 12.65 8.01 -23.26
C LYS A 15 11.76 8.96 -24.07
N LYS A 16 12.06 10.26 -24.09
CA LYS A 16 11.35 11.23 -24.96
C LYS A 16 11.61 10.99 -26.45
N LEU A 17 12.75 10.40 -26.82
CA LEU A 17 13.07 10.03 -28.20
C LEU A 17 12.38 8.74 -28.64
N ASP A 18 12.10 7.83 -27.69
CA ASP A 18 11.48 6.52 -27.97
C ASP A 18 9.94 6.57 -27.99
N ASN A 19 9.30 7.66 -27.45
CA ASN A 19 7.86 7.89 -27.50
C ASN A 19 7.57 9.32 -28.02
N PRO A 20 7.05 9.48 -29.24
CA PRO A 20 6.61 10.80 -29.72
C PRO A 20 5.39 11.26 -28.91
N ILE A 21 5.52 12.44 -28.36
CA ILE A 21 4.65 13.14 -27.42
C ILE A 21 3.23 13.19 -27.95
N ASP A 22 2.29 12.60 -27.21
CA ASP A 22 0.89 13.00 -27.22
C ASP A 22 0.60 13.81 -25.94
N SER A 23 -0.20 14.81 -26.05
CA SER A 23 -0.23 16.06 -25.30
C SER A 23 -0.86 16.04 -23.90
N GLU A 24 -0.63 15.04 -23.03
CA GLU A 24 -1.04 15.05 -21.61
C GLU A 24 -0.07 14.34 -20.64
N ASP A 25 1.14 14.00 -21.05
CA ASP A 25 2.08 13.27 -20.20
C ASP A 25 2.71 14.17 -19.13
N HIS A 26 2.08 14.20 -17.96
CA HIS A 26 2.64 14.82 -16.74
C HIS A 26 3.75 13.96 -16.10
N TYR A 27 3.97 12.73 -16.57
CA TYR A 27 5.04 11.87 -16.07
C TYR A 27 6.43 12.35 -16.49
N LYS A 28 7.35 12.34 -15.52
CA LYS A 28 8.76 12.73 -15.71
C LYS A 28 9.71 11.55 -15.56
N TYR A 29 9.28 10.47 -14.91
CA TYR A 29 10.10 9.31 -14.57
C TYR A 29 9.37 8.02 -14.97
N PHE A 30 10.12 7.07 -15.55
CA PHE A 30 9.59 5.84 -16.14
C PHE A 30 10.41 4.62 -15.68
N PRO A 31 10.35 4.20 -14.40
CA PRO A 31 11.11 3.06 -13.89
C PRO A 31 10.68 1.77 -14.57
N GLU A 32 11.65 0.94 -14.94
CA GLU A 32 11.38 -0.38 -15.51
C GLU A 32 11.23 -1.48 -14.46
N ASN A 33 11.66 -1.21 -13.21
CA ASN A 33 11.61 -2.15 -12.10
C ASN A 33 11.59 -1.44 -10.74
N LYS A 34 11.34 -2.22 -9.67
CA LYS A 34 11.26 -1.72 -8.29
C LYS A 34 12.55 -1.03 -7.82
N LEU A 35 13.72 -1.50 -8.24
CA LEU A 35 15.00 -0.92 -7.80
C LEU A 35 15.17 0.51 -8.34
N GLU A 36 14.86 0.70 -9.62
CA GLU A 36 14.87 2.03 -10.26
C GLU A 36 13.83 2.94 -9.62
N LEU A 37 12.58 2.44 -9.41
CA LEU A 37 11.52 3.16 -8.72
C LEU A 37 11.98 3.64 -7.34
N SER A 38 12.52 2.74 -6.51
CA SER A 38 13.00 3.07 -5.17
C SER A 38 14.11 4.14 -5.18
N LYS A 39 15.01 4.09 -6.16
CA LYS A 39 16.06 5.09 -6.32
C LYS A 39 15.50 6.46 -6.70
N ILE A 40 14.58 6.52 -7.68
CA ILE A 40 13.91 7.75 -8.09
C ILE A 40 13.18 8.38 -6.92
N ILE A 41 12.38 7.62 -6.17
CA ILE A 41 11.65 8.11 -5.00
C ILE A 41 12.62 8.69 -3.97
N LYS A 42 13.70 7.97 -3.62
CA LYS A 42 14.69 8.45 -2.65
C LYS A 42 15.32 9.78 -3.07
N ASP A 43 15.64 9.94 -4.33
CA ASP A 43 16.27 11.15 -4.83
C ASP A 43 15.27 12.33 -4.83
N LEU A 44 14.00 12.09 -5.22
CA LEU A 44 12.95 13.10 -5.17
C LEU A 44 12.66 13.56 -3.72
N LEU A 45 12.55 12.64 -2.78
CA LEU A 45 12.28 12.96 -1.37
C LEU A 45 13.44 13.73 -0.71
N LYS A 46 14.69 13.48 -1.10
CA LYS A 46 15.84 14.29 -0.64
C LYS A 46 15.74 15.74 -1.10
N ASP A 47 15.13 15.97 -2.27
CA ASP A 47 14.88 17.29 -2.83
C ASP A 47 13.53 17.89 -2.35
N ASN A 48 12.89 17.30 -1.33
CA ASN A 48 11.58 17.66 -0.78
C ASN A 48 10.42 17.59 -1.81
N GLN A 49 10.58 16.80 -2.87
CA GLN A 49 9.49 16.52 -3.82
C GLN A 49 8.61 15.40 -3.26
N THR A 50 7.43 15.74 -2.80
CA THR A 50 6.47 14.79 -2.18
C THR A 50 5.33 14.38 -3.10
N ASP A 51 5.02 15.15 -4.17
CA ASP A 51 4.13 14.69 -5.23
C ASP A 51 4.87 13.71 -6.14
N LEU A 52 4.65 12.42 -5.91
CA LEU A 52 5.27 11.32 -6.65
C LEU A 52 4.41 10.84 -7.84
N ASN A 53 3.26 11.48 -8.10
CA ASN A 53 2.40 11.17 -9.25
C ASN A 53 3.06 11.52 -10.60
N ILE A 54 4.22 12.16 -10.57
CA ILE A 54 5.07 12.40 -11.73
C ILE A 54 5.86 11.17 -12.17
N ILE A 55 5.71 10.03 -11.48
CA ILE A 55 6.36 8.75 -11.81
C ILE A 55 5.33 7.84 -12.46
N ASP A 56 5.60 7.36 -13.69
CA ASP A 56 4.82 6.28 -14.31
C ASP A 56 5.21 4.94 -13.70
N VAL A 57 4.34 4.38 -12.87
CA VAL A 57 4.56 3.08 -12.23
C VAL A 57 3.83 1.92 -12.93
N SER A 58 3.19 2.16 -14.06
CA SER A 58 2.32 1.21 -14.77
C SER A 58 3.02 -0.09 -15.22
N LYS A 59 4.34 -0.13 -15.21
CA LYS A 59 5.14 -1.34 -15.53
C LYS A 59 5.52 -2.15 -14.29
N ILE A 60 5.32 -1.61 -13.09
CA ILE A 60 5.76 -2.25 -11.85
C ILE A 60 4.75 -3.33 -11.44
N THR A 61 5.24 -4.52 -11.19
CA THR A 61 4.41 -5.67 -10.74
C THR A 61 4.68 -6.08 -9.29
N ASP A 62 5.81 -5.67 -8.72
CA ASP A 62 6.18 -5.91 -7.33
C ASP A 62 6.53 -4.58 -6.63
N MET A 63 5.75 -4.22 -5.62
CA MET A 63 5.97 -3.04 -4.76
C MET A 63 6.29 -3.43 -3.32
N SER A 64 6.66 -4.69 -3.08
CA SER A 64 7.01 -5.15 -1.73
C SER A 64 8.16 -4.35 -1.12
N GLU A 65 8.05 -4.00 0.17
CA GLU A 65 9.07 -3.27 0.94
C GLU A 65 9.47 -1.88 0.35
N LEU A 66 8.70 -1.32 -0.58
CA LEU A 66 9.11 -0.14 -1.33
C LEU A 66 9.38 1.06 -0.41
N PHE A 67 8.42 1.44 0.41
CA PHE A 67 8.55 2.57 1.34
C PHE A 67 9.16 2.18 2.68
N ASP A 68 9.08 0.93 3.13
CA ASP A 68 9.83 0.44 4.29
C ASP A 68 11.34 0.71 4.12
N LYS A 69 11.91 0.31 2.99
CA LYS A 69 13.34 0.52 2.71
C LYS A 69 13.72 2.00 2.58
N ILE A 70 12.79 2.85 2.15
CA ILE A 70 12.99 4.29 2.07
C ILE A 70 12.88 4.91 3.45
N ASN A 71 11.84 4.53 4.23
CA ASN A 71 11.55 5.06 5.56
C ASN A 71 12.69 4.83 6.58
N GLN A 72 13.52 3.80 6.38
CA GLN A 72 14.73 3.56 7.18
C GLN A 72 15.75 4.71 7.07
N SER A 73 15.69 5.53 6.04
CA SER A 73 16.64 6.63 5.78
C SER A 73 16.00 8.00 5.62
N ILE A 74 14.73 8.05 5.24
CA ILE A 74 13.97 9.28 4.98
C ILE A 74 12.56 9.04 5.54
N GLU A 75 12.13 9.84 6.51
CA GLU A 75 10.78 9.71 7.08
C GLU A 75 9.71 9.94 6.02
N ILE A 76 8.81 8.96 5.85
CA ILE A 76 7.71 9.05 4.89
C ILE A 76 6.54 9.77 5.54
N ASN A 77 6.30 10.99 5.12
CA ASN A 77 5.24 11.86 5.59
C ASN A 77 4.24 12.15 4.45
N ASP A 78 4.05 13.37 4.08
CA ASP A 78 3.04 13.89 3.17
C ASP A 78 3.30 13.56 1.69
N ILE A 79 3.61 12.31 1.37
CA ILE A 79 3.76 11.88 -0.03
C ILE A 79 2.40 11.75 -0.70
N ASP A 80 2.33 12.16 -1.96
CA ASP A 80 1.15 11.96 -2.82
C ASP A 80 1.47 10.94 -3.92
N ILE A 81 0.78 9.80 -3.85
CA ILE A 81 0.82 8.68 -4.80
C ILE A 81 -0.59 8.27 -5.22
N SER A 82 -1.58 9.16 -5.00
CA SER A 82 -3.00 8.87 -5.18
C SER A 82 -3.37 8.49 -6.63
N ARG A 83 -2.55 8.92 -7.61
CA ARG A 83 -2.78 8.66 -9.04
C ARG A 83 -1.89 7.56 -9.63
N TRP A 84 -1.18 6.80 -8.81
CA TRP A 84 -0.36 5.70 -9.32
C TRP A 84 -1.24 4.60 -9.95
N ASP A 85 -0.91 4.18 -11.17
CA ASP A 85 -1.50 2.99 -11.80
C ASP A 85 -0.84 1.72 -11.25
N VAL A 86 -1.46 1.13 -10.24
CA VAL A 86 -1.00 -0.11 -9.60
C VAL A 86 -1.70 -1.36 -10.14
N SER A 87 -2.44 -1.24 -11.25
CA SER A 87 -3.29 -2.31 -11.80
C SER A 87 -2.54 -3.57 -12.27
N LYS A 88 -1.22 -3.52 -12.34
CA LYS A 88 -0.36 -4.68 -12.65
C LYS A 88 0.38 -5.24 -11.43
N VAL A 89 0.23 -4.62 -10.26
CA VAL A 89 0.94 -5.04 -9.05
C VAL A 89 0.29 -6.31 -8.50
N THR A 90 1.12 -7.31 -8.21
CA THR A 90 0.69 -8.58 -7.61
C THR A 90 1.17 -8.73 -6.16
N ASN A 91 2.17 -7.97 -5.75
CA ASN A 91 2.78 -8.08 -4.42
C ASN A 91 3.00 -6.71 -3.78
N MET A 92 2.31 -6.46 -2.64
CA MET A 92 2.43 -5.23 -1.83
C MET A 92 2.89 -5.51 -0.40
N LYS A 93 3.49 -6.70 -0.16
CA LYS A 93 3.99 -7.09 1.16
C LYS A 93 4.96 -6.04 1.72
N TYR A 94 4.74 -5.61 2.98
CA TYR A 94 5.57 -4.60 3.68
C TYR A 94 5.69 -3.24 2.97
N MET A 95 4.83 -2.90 2.02
CA MET A 95 5.01 -1.71 1.17
C MET A 95 5.19 -0.43 2.00
N PHE A 96 4.39 -0.23 3.04
CA PHE A 96 4.42 0.95 3.93
C PHE A 96 4.81 0.60 5.37
N PHE A 97 5.47 -0.53 5.59
CA PHE A 97 5.84 -1.00 6.94
C PHE A 97 6.55 0.10 7.74
N GLY A 98 6.04 0.41 8.93
CA GLY A 98 6.63 1.41 9.83
C GLY A 98 6.45 2.87 9.40
N CYS A 99 5.72 3.16 8.31
CA CYS A 99 5.45 4.53 7.86
C CYS A 99 4.39 5.20 8.76
N SER A 100 4.77 5.53 10.00
CA SER A 100 3.84 5.89 11.08
C SER A 100 2.98 7.12 10.82
N LYS A 101 3.43 8.04 9.95
CA LYS A 101 2.71 9.27 9.57
C LYS A 101 1.98 9.17 8.23
N PHE A 102 2.15 8.07 7.51
CA PHE A 102 1.54 7.88 6.18
C PHE A 102 0.02 7.87 6.27
N ASN A 103 -0.63 8.70 5.44
CA ASN A 103 -2.09 8.73 5.29
C ASN A 103 -2.49 9.34 3.93
N CYS A 104 -1.87 8.88 2.84
CA CYS A 104 -2.25 9.28 1.49
C CYS A 104 -3.59 8.65 1.09
N ASP A 105 -4.36 9.32 0.24
CA ASP A 105 -5.57 8.76 -0.35
C ASP A 105 -5.22 7.67 -1.38
N LEU A 106 -5.64 6.45 -1.11
CA LEU A 106 -5.45 5.27 -1.96
C LEU A 106 -6.77 4.72 -2.51
N SER A 107 -7.89 5.43 -2.32
CA SER A 107 -9.24 4.95 -2.65
C SER A 107 -9.43 4.59 -4.13
N ASN A 108 -8.65 5.21 -5.01
CA ASN A 108 -8.71 4.98 -6.47
C ASN A 108 -7.75 3.89 -6.98
N TRP A 109 -6.97 3.26 -6.10
CA TRP A 109 -6.04 2.22 -6.53
C TRP A 109 -6.77 0.96 -6.99
N ASN A 110 -6.45 0.49 -8.19
CA ASN A 110 -6.90 -0.82 -8.68
C ASN A 110 -5.96 -1.92 -8.17
N VAL A 111 -6.35 -2.57 -7.08
CA VAL A 111 -5.58 -3.64 -6.44
C VAL A 111 -6.04 -5.05 -6.83
N SER A 112 -6.91 -5.17 -7.84
CA SER A 112 -7.57 -6.43 -8.21
C SER A 112 -6.64 -7.57 -8.61
N LYS A 113 -5.35 -7.30 -8.88
CA LYS A 113 -4.35 -8.34 -9.15
C LYS A 113 -3.44 -8.66 -7.99
N VAL A 114 -3.61 -7.97 -6.86
CA VAL A 114 -2.73 -8.18 -5.70
C VAL A 114 -3.06 -9.51 -5.02
N GLU A 115 -2.04 -10.33 -4.83
CA GLU A 115 -2.13 -11.65 -4.18
C GLU A 115 -1.64 -11.60 -2.72
N ASN A 116 -0.71 -10.69 -2.40
CA ASN A 116 -0.09 -10.61 -1.09
C ASN A 116 -0.07 -9.16 -0.55
N MET A 117 -0.77 -8.94 0.59
CA MET A 117 -0.81 -7.67 1.32
C MET A 117 -0.28 -7.80 2.76
N SER A 118 0.49 -8.86 3.03
CA SER A 118 1.08 -9.12 4.35
C SER A 118 1.85 -7.90 4.87
N SER A 119 1.51 -7.45 6.08
CA SER A 119 2.15 -6.32 6.77
C SER A 119 2.22 -5.01 5.96
N MET A 120 1.32 -4.81 4.98
CA MET A 120 1.38 -3.67 4.07
C MET A 120 1.38 -2.33 4.81
N PHE A 121 0.55 -2.19 5.85
CA PHE A 121 0.42 -0.99 6.68
C PHE A 121 0.85 -1.21 8.14
N TYR A 122 1.69 -2.20 8.41
CA TYR A 122 2.19 -2.48 9.77
C TYR A 122 2.76 -1.22 10.41
N GLU A 123 2.26 -0.84 11.61
CA GLU A 123 2.62 0.39 12.33
C GLU A 123 2.40 1.72 11.58
N CYS A 124 1.55 1.75 10.56
CA CYS A 124 1.08 3.01 9.96
C CYS A 124 0.04 3.66 10.89
N LYS A 125 0.48 4.26 12.00
CA LYS A 125 -0.39 4.70 13.12
C LYS A 125 -1.44 5.72 12.71
N ASN A 126 -1.13 6.60 11.75
CA ASN A 126 -2.03 7.66 11.28
C ASN A 126 -2.94 7.20 10.13
N PHE A 127 -2.70 6.02 9.57
CA PHE A 127 -3.43 5.55 8.37
C PHE A 127 -4.91 5.35 8.66
N ASN A 128 -5.76 6.01 7.88
CA ASN A 128 -7.22 5.88 7.91
C ASN A 128 -7.84 6.27 6.56
N CYS A 129 -7.27 5.80 5.46
CA CYS A 129 -7.82 5.99 4.12
C CYS A 129 -9.05 5.11 3.90
N ASP A 130 -9.99 5.57 3.08
CA ASP A 130 -11.12 4.76 2.62
C ASP A 130 -10.63 3.71 1.61
N LEU A 131 -10.81 2.44 1.97
CA LEU A 131 -10.44 1.28 1.15
C LEU A 131 -11.68 0.46 0.71
N SER A 132 -12.88 1.00 0.89
CA SER A 132 -14.13 0.30 0.59
C SER A 132 -14.26 -0.13 -0.89
N ASN A 133 -13.60 0.58 -1.80
CA ASN A 133 -13.61 0.28 -3.23
C ASN A 133 -12.55 -0.75 -3.68
N TRP A 134 -11.70 -1.22 -2.77
CA TRP A 134 -10.65 -2.17 -3.14
C TRP A 134 -11.23 -3.55 -3.44
N ASP A 135 -10.95 -4.08 -4.63
CA ASP A 135 -11.17 -5.48 -4.97
C ASP A 135 -10.02 -6.33 -4.45
N VAL A 136 -10.23 -6.99 -3.32
CA VAL A 136 -9.23 -7.86 -2.66
C VAL A 136 -9.47 -9.35 -2.93
N SER A 137 -10.34 -9.67 -3.89
CA SER A 137 -10.77 -11.05 -4.15
C SER A 137 -9.64 -12.01 -4.55
N ASN A 138 -8.51 -11.50 -5.04
CA ASN A 138 -7.34 -12.32 -5.36
C ASN A 138 -6.32 -12.43 -4.20
N VAL A 139 -6.52 -11.70 -3.09
CA VAL A 139 -5.57 -11.71 -1.98
C VAL A 139 -5.66 -13.02 -1.19
N ASN A 140 -4.51 -13.66 -0.98
CA ASN A 140 -4.41 -14.89 -0.19
C ASN A 140 -3.75 -14.71 1.17
N ASN A 141 -3.00 -13.63 1.38
CA ASN A 141 -2.31 -13.35 2.64
C ASN A 141 -2.49 -11.88 3.08
N MET A 142 -3.08 -11.69 4.28
CA MET A 142 -3.32 -10.41 4.94
C MET A 142 -2.78 -10.39 6.38
N ASP A 143 -1.80 -11.28 6.72
CA ASP A 143 -1.24 -11.30 8.07
C ASP A 143 -0.61 -9.96 8.42
N PHE A 144 -0.87 -9.47 9.64
CA PHE A 144 -0.38 -8.19 10.16
C PHE A 144 -0.68 -6.96 9.29
N MET A 145 -1.62 -7.03 8.32
CA MET A 145 -1.81 -5.96 7.33
C MET A 145 -2.02 -4.58 7.98
N PHE A 146 -2.83 -4.48 9.02
CA PHE A 146 -3.12 -3.25 9.75
C PHE A 146 -2.61 -3.28 11.21
N TYR A 147 -1.67 -4.14 11.52
CA TYR A 147 -1.12 -4.23 12.88
C TYR A 147 -0.66 -2.85 13.38
N SER A 148 -1.16 -2.43 14.54
CA SER A 148 -0.85 -1.11 15.13
C SER A 148 -1.22 0.11 14.26
N CYS A 149 -2.16 -0.01 13.32
CA CYS A 149 -2.79 1.12 12.67
C CYS A 149 -3.80 1.75 13.65
N GLU A 150 -3.32 2.57 14.58
CA GLU A 150 -4.08 3.03 15.74
C GLU A 150 -5.34 3.81 15.35
N ASN A 151 -5.28 4.60 14.26
CA ASN A 151 -6.38 5.44 13.77
C ASN A 151 -7.28 4.75 12.75
N PHE A 152 -6.94 3.55 12.27
CA PHE A 152 -7.68 2.86 11.23
C PHE A 152 -9.10 2.48 11.66
N ASN A 153 -10.09 2.89 10.88
CA ASN A 153 -11.51 2.54 11.05
C ASN A 153 -12.30 2.64 9.73
N CYS A 154 -11.83 1.99 8.68
CA CYS A 154 -12.53 1.94 7.40
C CYS A 154 -13.63 0.86 7.41
N ASP A 155 -14.73 1.09 6.69
CA ASP A 155 -15.74 0.06 6.38
C ASP A 155 -15.16 -0.93 5.36
N LEU A 156 -15.12 -2.20 5.74
CA LEU A 156 -14.59 -3.29 4.93
C LEU A 156 -15.68 -4.29 4.50
N SER A 157 -16.96 -3.87 4.54
CA SER A 157 -18.11 -4.74 4.22
C SER A 157 -18.13 -5.24 2.77
N SER A 158 -17.53 -4.47 1.86
CA SER A 158 -17.42 -4.81 0.43
C SER A 158 -16.30 -5.82 0.11
N TRP A 159 -15.39 -6.09 1.05
CA TRP A 159 -14.24 -6.94 0.78
C TRP A 159 -14.62 -8.41 0.64
N ASP A 160 -14.31 -9.02 -0.51
CA ASP A 160 -14.37 -10.48 -0.69
C ASP A 160 -13.05 -11.10 -0.21
N VAL A 161 -13.07 -11.65 1.00
CA VAL A 161 -11.92 -12.32 1.62
C VAL A 161 -11.95 -13.84 1.45
N SER A 162 -12.77 -14.36 0.54
CA SER A 162 -13.01 -15.80 0.39
C SER A 162 -11.76 -16.59 -0.05
N ASN A 163 -10.75 -15.93 -0.63
CA ASN A 163 -9.48 -16.55 -1.01
C ASN A 163 -8.38 -16.39 0.05
N VAL A 164 -8.63 -15.62 1.12
CA VAL A 164 -7.62 -15.38 2.15
C VAL A 164 -7.43 -16.64 3.01
N THR A 165 -6.18 -17.02 3.24
CA THR A 165 -5.79 -18.16 4.08
C THR A 165 -5.13 -17.74 5.39
N ASN A 166 -4.56 -16.55 5.45
CA ASN A 166 -3.82 -16.06 6.61
C ASN A 166 -4.21 -14.61 6.96
N MET A 167 -4.71 -14.41 8.21
CA MET A 167 -5.10 -13.13 8.80
C MET A 167 -4.53 -12.96 10.22
N ILE A 168 -3.39 -13.63 10.53
CA ILE A 168 -2.78 -13.51 11.87
C ILE A 168 -2.58 -12.04 12.22
N CYS A 169 -3.04 -11.64 13.42
CA CYS A 169 -2.84 -10.29 13.97
C CYS A 169 -3.25 -9.13 13.05
N MET A 170 -4.14 -9.36 12.05
CA MET A 170 -4.43 -8.38 10.99
C MET A 170 -4.82 -7.00 11.55
N PHE A 171 -5.65 -6.93 12.59
CA PHE A 171 -6.11 -5.68 13.23
C PHE A 171 -5.57 -5.49 14.65
N LYS A 172 -4.60 -6.31 15.08
CA LYS A 172 -4.08 -6.21 16.45
C LYS A 172 -3.53 -4.81 16.71
N PHE A 173 -3.91 -4.22 17.87
CA PHE A 173 -3.62 -2.86 18.29
C PHE A 173 -4.26 -1.74 17.42
N CYS A 174 -5.24 -2.03 16.57
CA CYS A 174 -6.05 -1.00 15.91
C CYS A 174 -7.04 -0.43 16.94
N LYS A 175 -6.63 0.62 17.67
CA LYS A 175 -7.37 1.14 18.83
C LYS A 175 -8.72 1.71 18.47
N ASN A 176 -8.83 2.37 17.29
CA ASN A 176 -10.05 3.02 16.83
C ASN A 176 -10.96 2.11 15.98
N PHE A 177 -10.52 0.90 15.66
CA PHE A 177 -11.26 -0.02 14.81
C PHE A 177 -12.53 -0.54 15.48
N THR A 178 -13.69 -0.31 14.85
CA THR A 178 -15.00 -0.73 15.35
C THR A 178 -15.46 -2.08 14.81
N GLY A 179 -14.86 -2.55 13.70
CA GLY A 179 -15.19 -3.82 13.05
C GLY A 179 -16.46 -3.76 12.21
N GLU A 180 -16.88 -2.58 11.77
CA GLU A 180 -18.05 -2.45 10.90
C GLU A 180 -17.85 -3.22 9.60
N GLY A 181 -18.90 -3.97 9.19
CA GLY A 181 -18.91 -4.73 7.94
C GLY A 181 -18.29 -6.12 7.98
N LEU A 182 -17.59 -6.51 9.06
CA LEU A 182 -16.87 -7.79 9.12
C LEU A 182 -17.81 -9.01 9.27
N GLU A 183 -19.05 -8.83 9.70
CA GLU A 183 -19.99 -9.94 9.97
C GLU A 183 -20.22 -10.83 8.74
N ASN A 184 -20.18 -10.23 7.54
CA ASN A 184 -20.47 -10.92 6.29
C ASN A 184 -19.23 -11.57 5.63
N TRP A 185 -18.07 -11.49 6.24
CA TRP A 185 -16.86 -12.06 5.66
C TRP A 185 -16.94 -13.58 5.55
N ASN A 186 -16.65 -14.10 4.35
CA ASN A 186 -16.55 -15.54 4.12
C ASN A 186 -15.14 -16.03 4.45
N ILE A 187 -14.96 -16.51 5.68
CA ILE A 187 -13.65 -16.93 6.20
C ILE A 187 -13.37 -18.44 6.05
N ARG A 188 -14.13 -19.16 5.24
CA ARG A 188 -14.04 -20.63 5.14
C ARG A 188 -12.66 -21.17 4.79
N ASN A 189 -11.84 -20.38 4.06
CA ASN A 189 -10.50 -20.76 3.64
C ASN A 189 -9.41 -20.25 4.60
N VAL A 190 -9.76 -19.46 5.61
CA VAL A 190 -8.80 -18.94 6.58
C VAL A 190 -8.35 -20.03 7.53
N THR A 191 -7.08 -20.36 7.49
CA THR A 191 -6.44 -21.39 8.33
C THR A 191 -5.65 -20.80 9.50
N HIS A 192 -5.26 -19.51 9.38
CA HIS A 192 -4.45 -18.80 10.37
C HIS A 192 -5.09 -17.45 10.68
N MET A 193 -5.64 -17.26 11.89
CA MET A 193 -6.27 -16.00 12.35
C MET A 193 -5.97 -15.67 13.81
N ASN A 194 -4.90 -16.21 14.36
CA ASN A 194 -4.56 -15.99 15.77
C ASN A 194 -4.46 -14.50 16.08
N ASP A 195 -5.11 -14.10 17.18
CA ASP A 195 -5.03 -12.75 17.74
C ASP A 195 -5.40 -11.59 16.78
N ILE A 196 -6.29 -11.89 15.79
CA ILE A 196 -6.69 -10.95 14.73
C ILE A 196 -7.17 -9.60 15.28
N PHE A 197 -7.88 -9.59 16.43
CA PHE A 197 -8.45 -8.40 17.08
C PHE A 197 -7.78 -8.06 18.42
N GLY A 198 -6.61 -8.58 18.69
CA GLY A 198 -5.91 -8.34 19.95
C GLY A 198 -5.72 -6.84 20.22
N LYS A 199 -6.20 -6.37 21.42
CA LYS A 199 -6.06 -4.96 21.82
C LYS A 199 -6.79 -3.93 20.92
N CYS A 200 -7.82 -4.32 20.16
CA CYS A 200 -8.76 -3.41 19.51
C CYS A 200 -9.73 -2.85 20.55
N THR A 201 -9.45 -1.66 21.07
CA THR A 201 -10.18 -1.13 22.26
C THR A 201 -11.59 -0.68 21.97
N LEU A 202 -11.89 -0.24 20.73
CA LEU A 202 -13.24 0.18 20.33
C LEU A 202 -14.07 -0.94 19.70
N LEU A 203 -13.50 -2.10 19.40
CA LEU A 203 -14.24 -3.27 18.91
C LEU A 203 -15.06 -3.87 20.05
N LYS A 204 -16.34 -3.48 20.16
CA LYS A 204 -17.24 -3.93 21.23
C LYS A 204 -17.75 -5.34 21.00
N ASN A 205 -18.09 -5.66 19.76
CA ASN A 205 -18.64 -6.94 19.36
C ASN A 205 -17.75 -7.55 18.28
N LYS A 206 -17.23 -8.74 18.54
CA LYS A 206 -16.50 -9.50 17.54
C LYS A 206 -17.50 -10.16 16.58
N PRO A 207 -17.18 -10.33 15.29
CA PRO A 207 -18.04 -11.03 14.34
C PRO A 207 -18.39 -12.45 14.83
N SER A 208 -19.56 -12.95 14.46
CA SER A 208 -20.06 -14.27 14.91
C SER A 208 -19.18 -15.45 14.45
N TRP A 209 -18.44 -15.25 13.37
CA TRP A 209 -17.47 -16.24 12.86
C TRP A 209 -16.17 -16.31 13.67
N TYR A 210 -15.84 -15.29 14.49
CA TYR A 210 -14.63 -15.32 15.32
C TYR A 210 -14.84 -16.16 16.56
N LYS A 211 -13.93 -17.12 16.78
CA LYS A 211 -13.88 -17.96 17.99
C LYS A 211 -12.53 -17.74 18.67
N GLU A 212 -12.58 -17.43 19.95
CA GLU A 212 -11.38 -17.29 20.80
C GLU A 212 -10.67 -18.62 21.01
#